data_1db0dc5e930770d3d65264486a21be8a
#
_entry.id   1db0dc5e930770d3d65264486a21be8a
#
_cell.length_a   1.000
_cell.length_b   1.000
_cell.length_c   1.000
_cell.angle_alpha   90.00
_cell.angle_beta   90.00
_cell.angle_gamma   90.00
#
_symmetry.space_group_name_H-M   'P 1'
#
loop_
_entity.id
_entity.type
_entity.pdbx_description
1 polymer ?
#
loop_
_entity_poly.entity_id
_entity_poly.type
_entity_poly.pdbx_seq_one_letter_code
_entity_poly.pdbx_strand_id
1 'polypeptide(L)'
;MKKAIKLINCLIFFGLVSNFSFAESYKNFVNEEIASELEEKGIKRIIHEDSSRDLVLLPNFEYSSKLLENRVEEKKKYTFISESLYLIDKSEILEKSNLSQDTVTIEDASRVVRSISKMEGMTYYSLHRKEESILYEKSYMIDSLETQNRIDDVNTGNADGQISYVLQDDHSFGECRYELRYFQNENSIYAVFKNVDSMGMGIFRVIDPEDMRINIIVTDCGDKFLLYLETETNCPKNKLIINKLEDSLIARVDAIYKWFVSSY
;
A
#
# COMPACT_ATOMS: atom_id res chain seq x y z
N MET A 1 75.31 23.92 18.86
CA MET A 1 73.93 24.07 19.38
C MET A 1 73.02 23.52 18.36
N LYS A 2 72.55 22.27 18.54
CA LYS A 2 71.57 21.62 17.63
C LYS A 2 70.19 21.68 18.27
N LYS A 3 69.22 22.40 17.66
CA LYS A 3 67.80 22.44 18.05
C LYS A 3 67.13 21.21 17.45
N ALA A 4 66.58 20.34 18.30
CA ALA A 4 65.70 19.24 17.91
C ALA A 4 64.28 19.76 17.75
N ILE A 5 63.72 19.56 16.57
CA ILE A 5 62.32 19.81 16.24
C ILE A 5 61.55 18.53 16.59
N LYS A 6 60.65 18.62 17.60
CA LYS A 6 59.67 17.56 17.92
C LYS A 6 58.53 17.64 16.93
N LEU A 7 58.40 16.65 16.08
CA LEU A 7 57.17 16.43 15.28
C LEU A 7 56.09 15.82 16.20
N ILE A 8 55.01 16.54 16.39
CA ILE A 8 53.79 16.03 17.04
C ILE A 8 52.93 15.42 15.95
N ASN A 9 52.88 14.08 15.92
CA ASN A 9 51.89 13.37 15.10
C ASN A 9 50.52 13.48 15.75
N CYS A 10 49.61 14.30 15.17
CA CYS A 10 48.24 14.34 15.55
C CYS A 10 47.51 13.24 14.75
N LEU A 11 47.25 12.09 15.38
CA LEU A 11 46.36 11.05 14.85
C LEU A 11 44.92 11.54 14.98
N ILE A 12 44.35 12.00 13.87
CA ILE A 12 42.92 12.28 13.77
C ILE A 12 42.22 10.90 13.64
N PHE A 13 41.65 10.45 14.73
CA PHE A 13 40.75 9.29 14.74
C PHE A 13 39.42 9.75 14.13
N PHE A 14 39.20 9.48 12.83
CA PHE A 14 37.90 9.56 12.22
C PHE A 14 37.05 8.40 12.74
N GLY A 15 36.31 8.64 13.82
CA GLY A 15 35.30 7.71 14.28
C GLY A 15 34.19 7.68 13.23
N LEU A 16 34.11 6.59 12.47
CA LEU A 16 32.90 6.22 11.71
C LEU A 16 31.79 6.00 12.74
N VAL A 17 31.01 7.03 13.01
CA VAL A 17 29.71 6.86 13.68
C VAL A 17 28.80 6.25 12.62
N SER A 18 28.77 4.92 12.58
CA SER A 18 27.67 4.22 11.90
C SER A 18 26.40 4.56 12.69
N ASN A 19 25.58 5.43 12.14
CA ASN A 19 24.20 5.62 12.58
C ASN A 19 23.46 4.31 12.32
N PHE A 20 23.50 3.37 13.27
CA PHE A 20 22.53 2.31 13.33
C PHE A 20 21.21 2.98 13.70
N SER A 21 20.44 3.35 12.70
CA SER A 21 19.02 3.60 12.88
C SER A 21 18.42 2.26 13.28
N PHE A 22 18.14 2.08 14.56
CA PHE A 22 17.30 0.95 14.99
C PHE A 22 15.93 1.21 14.42
N ALA A 23 15.51 0.40 13.45
CA ALA A 23 14.15 0.44 12.96
C ALA A 23 13.21 0.22 14.14
N GLU A 24 12.17 1.02 14.22
CA GLU A 24 11.22 0.96 15.34
C GLU A 24 10.43 -0.35 15.28
N SER A 25 10.20 -0.96 16.44
CA SER A 25 9.32 -2.13 16.51
C SER A 25 7.89 -1.76 16.10
N TYR A 26 7.23 -2.62 15.32
CA TYR A 26 5.82 -2.41 14.93
C TYR A 26 4.88 -2.16 16.12
N LYS A 27 5.23 -2.65 17.33
CA LYS A 27 4.48 -2.42 18.58
C LYS A 27 4.41 -0.96 19.01
N ASN A 28 5.30 -0.11 18.49
CA ASN A 28 5.26 1.33 18.74
C ASN A 28 4.17 2.05 17.90
N PHE A 29 3.68 1.41 16.85
CA PHE A 29 2.73 1.98 15.92
C PHE A 29 1.28 1.57 16.17
N VAL A 30 1.05 0.53 17.00
CA VAL A 30 -0.28 -0.03 17.29
C VAL A 30 -0.46 -0.24 18.79
N ASN A 31 -1.70 -0.36 19.26
CA ASN A 31 -1.97 -0.70 20.65
C ASN A 31 -1.71 -2.20 20.92
N GLU A 32 -1.65 -2.58 22.21
CA GLU A 32 -1.32 -3.94 22.66
C GLU A 32 -2.31 -4.99 22.13
N GLU A 33 -3.61 -4.67 22.05
CA GLU A 33 -4.65 -5.58 21.54
C GLU A 33 -4.41 -5.90 20.06
N ILE A 34 -4.17 -4.87 19.24
CA ILE A 34 -3.86 -5.04 17.81
C ILE A 34 -2.55 -5.80 17.65
N ALA A 35 -1.51 -5.43 18.41
CA ALA A 35 -0.22 -6.11 18.36
C ALA A 35 -0.33 -7.61 18.65
N SER A 36 -1.09 -7.99 19.69
CA SER A 36 -1.30 -9.39 20.04
C SER A 36 -2.04 -10.18 18.93
N GLU A 37 -3.05 -9.58 18.32
CA GLU A 37 -3.78 -10.24 17.23
C GLU A 37 -2.93 -10.39 15.97
N LEU A 38 -2.09 -9.40 15.65
CA LEU A 38 -1.14 -9.47 14.54
C LEU A 38 -0.06 -10.55 14.77
N GLU A 39 0.41 -10.73 16.01
CA GLU A 39 1.33 -11.83 16.36
C GLU A 39 0.71 -13.22 16.18
N GLU A 40 -0.57 -13.35 16.53
CA GLU A 40 -1.28 -14.63 16.45
C GLU A 40 -1.68 -14.98 15.00
N LYS A 41 -2.18 -13.99 14.23
CA LYS A 41 -2.87 -14.22 12.96
C LYS A 41 -2.17 -13.61 11.74
N GLY A 42 -1.19 -12.73 11.95
CA GLY A 42 -0.55 -11.96 10.88
C GLY A 42 -1.43 -10.86 10.26
N ILE A 43 -2.73 -10.82 10.59
CA ILE A 43 -3.71 -9.89 10.01
C ILE A 43 -4.78 -9.50 11.04
N LYS A 44 -5.20 -8.23 10.98
CA LYS A 44 -6.46 -7.75 11.57
C LYS A 44 -7.25 -6.98 10.52
N ARG A 45 -8.59 -7.20 10.46
CA ARG A 45 -9.48 -6.51 9.51
C ARG A 45 -10.71 -5.99 10.21
N ILE A 46 -11.16 -4.80 9.80
CA ILE A 46 -12.42 -4.18 10.24
C ILE A 46 -13.15 -3.63 9.02
N ILE A 47 -14.47 -3.83 8.99
CA ILE A 47 -15.35 -3.27 7.97
C ILE A 47 -16.32 -2.33 8.68
N HIS A 48 -16.45 -1.12 8.17
CA HIS A 48 -17.36 -0.11 8.67
C HIS A 48 -18.51 0.08 7.68
N GLU A 49 -19.73 -0.13 8.14
CA GLU A 49 -20.95 0.13 7.35
C GLU A 49 -21.34 1.63 7.38
N ASP A 50 -20.65 2.45 8.15
CA ASP A 50 -20.91 3.88 8.31
C ASP A 50 -19.61 4.69 8.33
N SER A 51 -19.54 5.70 7.47
CA SER A 51 -18.37 6.58 7.28
C SER A 51 -18.10 7.55 8.43
N SER A 52 -18.93 7.59 9.44
CA SER A 52 -18.77 8.51 10.59
C SER A 52 -17.73 8.02 11.60
N ARG A 53 -17.16 6.82 11.39
CA ARG A 53 -16.24 6.21 12.36
C ARG A 53 -14.79 6.56 12.08
N ASP A 54 -14.05 6.69 13.17
CA ASP A 54 -12.60 6.81 13.14
C ASP A 54 -11.98 5.53 12.58
N LEU A 55 -10.88 5.65 11.86
CA LEU A 55 -10.10 4.50 11.42
C LEU A 55 -9.46 3.83 12.64
N VAL A 56 -9.86 2.58 12.90
CA VAL A 56 -9.49 1.87 14.14
C VAL A 56 -8.15 1.16 14.00
N LEU A 57 -7.81 0.71 12.78
CA LEU A 57 -6.59 -0.02 12.51
C LEU A 57 -5.47 0.86 11.95
N LEU A 58 -5.73 2.14 11.69
CA LEU A 58 -4.70 3.06 11.19
C LEU A 58 -3.58 3.19 12.23
N PRO A 59 -2.37 2.69 11.92
CA PRO A 59 -1.26 2.79 12.85
C PRO A 59 -0.77 4.23 13.01
N ASN A 60 -0.04 4.52 14.08
CA ASN A 60 0.54 5.85 14.30
C ASN A 60 1.80 6.05 13.43
N PHE A 61 1.63 6.06 12.11
CA PHE A 61 2.68 6.31 11.14
C PHE A 61 2.84 7.80 10.85
N GLU A 62 3.95 8.18 10.23
CA GLU A 62 4.14 9.54 9.73
C GLU A 62 3.06 9.93 8.70
N TYR A 63 2.72 9.02 7.78
CA TYR A 63 1.70 9.28 6.76
C TYR A 63 0.26 9.13 7.22
N SER A 64 0.00 8.69 8.46
CA SER A 64 -1.35 8.59 9.00
C SER A 64 -2.02 9.95 9.14
N SER A 65 -1.29 10.97 9.57
CA SER A 65 -1.79 12.35 9.62
C SER A 65 -2.19 12.84 8.22
N LYS A 66 -1.35 12.56 7.21
CA LYS A 66 -1.63 12.94 5.82
C LYS A 66 -2.88 12.24 5.27
N LEU A 67 -3.07 10.96 5.58
CA LEU A 67 -4.28 10.23 5.22
C LEU A 67 -5.52 10.88 5.83
N LEU A 68 -5.48 11.18 7.13
CA LEU A 68 -6.59 11.83 7.85
C LEU A 68 -6.87 13.24 7.32
N GLU A 69 -5.84 14.03 7.02
CA GLU A 69 -5.97 15.37 6.41
C GLU A 69 -6.70 15.28 5.06
N ASN A 70 -6.28 14.36 4.19
CA ASN A 70 -6.94 14.13 2.90
C ASN A 70 -8.43 13.80 3.05
N ARG A 71 -8.80 13.00 4.07
CA ARG A 71 -10.21 12.68 4.37
C ARG A 71 -11.02 13.92 4.78
N VAL A 72 -10.44 14.79 5.60
CA VAL A 72 -11.10 16.01 6.08
C VAL A 72 -11.25 17.03 4.95
N GLU A 73 -10.23 17.23 4.12
CA GLU A 73 -10.25 18.18 3.02
C GLU A 73 -11.30 17.85 1.97
N GLU A 74 -11.46 16.58 1.63
CA GLU A 74 -12.43 16.15 0.62
C GLU A 74 -13.89 16.23 1.08
N LYS A 75 -14.14 16.30 2.38
CA LYS A 75 -15.50 16.37 2.99
C LYS A 75 -16.49 15.32 2.47
N LYS A 76 -15.96 14.23 1.90
CA LYS A 76 -16.78 13.13 1.39
C LYS A 76 -17.28 12.25 2.52
N LYS A 77 -18.49 11.72 2.37
CA LYS A 77 -19.04 10.70 3.26
C LYS A 77 -19.05 9.39 2.50
N TYR A 78 -18.16 8.51 2.89
CA TYR A 78 -18.13 7.16 2.34
C TYR A 78 -19.20 6.29 3.00
N THR A 79 -19.80 5.38 2.25
CA THR A 79 -20.84 4.46 2.74
C THR A 79 -20.29 3.10 3.12
N PHE A 80 -19.06 2.83 2.72
CA PHE A 80 -18.32 1.61 3.02
C PHE A 80 -16.85 1.94 3.23
N ILE A 81 -16.26 1.43 4.31
CA ILE A 81 -14.84 1.53 4.60
C ILE A 81 -14.35 0.15 5.07
N SER A 82 -13.26 -0.31 4.48
CA SER A 82 -12.56 -1.52 4.89
C SER A 82 -11.14 -1.19 5.29
N GLU A 83 -10.75 -1.57 6.50
CA GLU A 83 -9.38 -1.49 6.99
C GLU A 83 -8.78 -2.89 7.12
N SER A 84 -7.55 -3.09 6.66
CA SER A 84 -6.77 -4.31 6.88
C SER A 84 -5.35 -3.94 7.26
N LEU A 85 -4.86 -4.54 8.33
CA LEU A 85 -3.50 -4.36 8.80
C LEU A 85 -2.80 -5.71 8.82
N TYR A 86 -1.66 -5.81 8.15
CA TYR A 86 -0.86 -7.02 8.02
C TYR A 86 0.51 -6.82 8.65
N LEU A 87 0.96 -7.82 9.39
CA LEU A 87 2.34 -7.93 9.87
C LEU A 87 3.07 -8.96 9.00
N ILE A 88 4.11 -8.53 8.30
CA ILE A 88 4.79 -9.33 7.28
C ILE A 88 6.24 -9.52 7.70
N ASP A 89 6.67 -10.76 7.87
CA ASP A 89 8.08 -11.09 8.09
C ASP A 89 8.89 -10.89 6.80
N LYS A 90 9.94 -10.09 6.86
CA LYS A 90 10.83 -9.88 5.71
C LYS A 90 11.55 -11.16 5.27
N SER A 91 11.79 -12.08 6.21
CA SER A 91 12.32 -13.42 5.89
C SER A 91 11.38 -14.21 4.97
N GLU A 92 10.06 -14.11 5.16
CA GLU A 92 9.08 -14.76 4.29
C GLU A 92 9.15 -14.21 2.84
N ILE A 93 9.37 -12.90 2.69
CA ILE A 93 9.58 -12.29 1.39
C ILE A 93 10.89 -12.80 0.76
N LEU A 94 11.98 -12.84 1.51
CA LEU A 94 13.27 -13.31 1.02
C LEU A 94 13.23 -14.77 0.57
N GLU A 95 12.55 -15.63 1.30
CA GLU A 95 12.39 -17.05 0.95
C GLU A 95 11.61 -17.25 -0.36
N LYS A 96 10.66 -16.36 -0.66
CA LYS A 96 9.79 -16.44 -1.85
C LYS A 96 10.31 -15.63 -3.04
N SER A 97 11.25 -14.73 -2.81
CA SER A 97 11.80 -13.82 -3.82
C SER A 97 13.08 -14.36 -4.46
N ASN A 98 13.46 -13.77 -5.60
CA ASN A 98 14.76 -13.98 -6.23
C ASN A 98 15.78 -12.89 -5.83
N LEU A 99 15.55 -12.19 -4.73
CA LEU A 99 16.46 -11.16 -4.24
C LEU A 99 17.78 -11.79 -3.78
N SER A 100 18.90 -11.22 -4.24
CA SER A 100 20.26 -11.64 -3.87
C SER A 100 20.81 -10.92 -2.65
N GLN A 101 19.94 -10.29 -1.86
CA GLN A 101 20.30 -9.47 -0.68
C GLN A 101 19.76 -10.12 0.61
N ASP A 102 20.39 -9.77 1.73
CA ASP A 102 20.08 -10.37 3.04
C ASP A 102 18.88 -9.70 3.75
N THR A 103 18.33 -8.64 3.20
CA THR A 103 17.17 -7.92 3.77
C THR A 103 16.34 -7.28 2.70
N VAL A 104 15.06 -7.02 3.00
CA VAL A 104 14.12 -6.27 2.15
C VAL A 104 14.00 -4.85 2.68
N THR A 105 14.13 -3.87 1.81
CA THR A 105 14.12 -2.44 2.15
C THR A 105 12.80 -1.76 1.79
N ILE A 106 12.62 -0.51 2.24
CA ILE A 106 11.46 0.29 1.84
C ILE A 106 11.52 0.66 0.34
N GLU A 107 12.70 0.76 -0.26
CA GLU A 107 12.88 0.95 -1.69
C GLU A 107 12.36 -0.25 -2.49
N ASP A 108 12.58 -1.48 -1.98
CA ASP A 108 12.04 -2.69 -2.59
C ASP A 108 10.52 -2.70 -2.49
N ALA A 109 9.96 -2.38 -1.33
CA ALA A 109 8.52 -2.25 -1.13
C ALA A 109 7.91 -1.16 -2.04
N SER A 110 8.57 -0.01 -2.16
CA SER A 110 8.19 1.08 -3.05
C SER A 110 8.20 0.64 -4.52
N ARG A 111 9.22 -0.10 -4.95
CA ARG A 111 9.27 -0.66 -6.29
C ARG A 111 8.10 -1.60 -6.56
N VAL A 112 7.78 -2.49 -5.61
CA VAL A 112 6.63 -3.39 -5.73
C VAL A 112 5.34 -2.61 -5.85
N VAL A 113 5.04 -1.69 -4.92
CA VAL A 113 3.80 -0.89 -4.91
C VAL A 113 3.61 -0.08 -6.19
N ARG A 114 4.70 0.28 -6.90
CA ARG A 114 4.66 1.00 -8.18
C ARG A 114 4.69 0.10 -9.42
N SER A 115 4.86 -1.22 -9.26
CA SER A 115 4.89 -2.17 -10.37
C SER A 115 3.48 -2.61 -10.77
N ILE A 116 2.69 -1.66 -11.23
CA ILE A 116 1.25 -1.83 -11.53
C ILE A 116 1.02 -2.86 -12.65
N SER A 117 1.91 -2.92 -13.65
CA SER A 117 1.78 -3.88 -14.75
C SER A 117 1.90 -5.34 -14.28
N LYS A 118 2.56 -5.60 -13.16
CA LYS A 118 2.64 -6.95 -12.55
C LYS A 118 1.32 -7.43 -11.93
N MET A 119 0.35 -6.56 -11.79
CA MET A 119 -1.00 -6.95 -11.32
C MET A 119 -1.86 -7.52 -12.46
N GLU A 120 -1.45 -7.37 -13.73
CA GLU A 120 -2.16 -7.96 -14.88
C GLU A 120 -2.15 -9.48 -14.78
N GLY A 121 -3.34 -10.10 -14.89
CA GLY A 121 -3.50 -11.54 -14.71
C GLY A 121 -3.54 -12.02 -13.25
N MET A 122 -3.46 -11.14 -12.27
CA MET A 122 -3.58 -11.48 -10.85
C MET A 122 -4.92 -12.16 -10.57
N THR A 123 -4.92 -13.22 -9.75
CA THR A 123 -6.11 -13.97 -9.42
C THR A 123 -6.55 -13.78 -7.98
N TYR A 124 -7.81 -14.08 -7.72
CA TYR A 124 -8.41 -14.15 -6.40
C TYR A 124 -9.38 -15.32 -6.31
N TYR A 125 -9.61 -15.84 -5.11
CA TYR A 125 -10.64 -16.85 -4.90
C TYR A 125 -12.01 -16.19 -4.72
N SER A 126 -12.91 -16.41 -5.69
CA SER A 126 -14.28 -15.91 -5.63
C SER A 126 -15.14 -16.76 -4.70
N LEU A 127 -15.53 -16.22 -3.54
CA LEU A 127 -16.41 -16.92 -2.59
C LEU A 127 -17.79 -17.23 -3.20
N HIS A 128 -18.28 -16.36 -4.09
CA HIS A 128 -19.56 -16.55 -4.77
C HIS A 128 -19.51 -17.68 -5.80
N ARG A 129 -18.46 -17.70 -6.64
CA ARG A 129 -18.28 -18.74 -7.69
C ARG A 129 -17.60 -20.00 -7.19
N LYS A 130 -16.94 -19.93 -6.02
CA LYS A 130 -16.14 -21.00 -5.41
C LYS A 130 -15.00 -21.51 -6.33
N GLU A 131 -14.38 -20.57 -7.04
CA GLU A 131 -13.29 -20.84 -7.98
C GLU A 131 -12.29 -19.69 -8.01
N GLU A 132 -11.07 -19.98 -8.50
CA GLU A 132 -10.10 -18.94 -8.84
C GLU A 132 -10.59 -18.13 -10.04
N SER A 133 -10.49 -16.81 -9.94
CA SER A 133 -10.92 -15.87 -10.97
C SER A 133 -9.84 -14.83 -11.18
N ILE A 134 -9.68 -14.36 -12.41
CA ILE A 134 -8.80 -13.23 -12.71
C ILE A 134 -9.39 -11.97 -12.04
N LEU A 135 -8.55 -11.23 -11.34
CA LEU A 135 -8.93 -9.96 -10.72
C LEU A 135 -8.81 -8.82 -11.73
N TYR A 136 -7.63 -8.67 -12.35
CA TYR A 136 -7.39 -7.67 -13.39
C TYR A 136 -7.03 -8.36 -14.71
N GLU A 137 -7.88 -8.20 -15.71
CA GLU A 137 -7.62 -8.67 -17.08
C GLU A 137 -6.56 -7.80 -17.75
N LYS A 138 -6.53 -6.50 -17.39
CA LYS A 138 -5.49 -5.54 -17.77
C LYS A 138 -5.08 -4.73 -16.54
N SER A 139 -3.80 -4.46 -16.43
CA SER A 139 -3.26 -3.55 -15.43
C SER A 139 -1.97 -2.94 -15.96
N TYR A 140 -1.96 -1.63 -16.23
CA TYR A 140 -0.77 -0.94 -16.74
C TYR A 140 -0.84 0.56 -16.52
N MET A 141 0.33 1.19 -16.53
CA MET A 141 0.44 2.64 -16.51
C MET A 141 0.14 3.25 -17.88
N ILE A 142 -0.49 4.42 -17.84
CA ILE A 142 -0.76 5.26 -19.02
C ILE A 142 -0.06 6.61 -18.90
N ASP A 143 0.29 7.19 -20.02
CA ASP A 143 1.01 8.47 -20.10
C ASP A 143 0.16 9.65 -19.58
N SER A 144 -1.13 9.66 -19.87
CA SER A 144 -2.08 10.66 -19.37
C SER A 144 -3.53 10.14 -19.44
N LEU A 145 -4.46 10.86 -18.81
CA LEU A 145 -5.88 10.56 -18.89
C LEU A 145 -6.49 10.83 -20.27
N GLU A 146 -5.86 11.70 -21.08
CA GLU A 146 -6.33 12.08 -22.41
C GLU A 146 -5.88 11.08 -23.49
N THR A 147 -4.58 10.79 -23.53
CA THR A 147 -3.98 9.98 -24.61
C THR A 147 -4.03 8.48 -24.34
N GLN A 148 -3.96 8.09 -23.07
CA GLN A 148 -4.10 6.72 -22.57
C GLN A 148 -3.13 5.71 -23.21
N ASN A 149 -1.97 6.17 -23.71
CA ASN A 149 -0.97 5.27 -24.25
C ASN A 149 -0.34 4.47 -23.13
N ARG A 150 -0.26 3.13 -23.30
CA ARG A 150 0.43 2.26 -22.33
C ARG A 150 1.92 2.64 -22.29
N ILE A 151 2.43 2.80 -21.06
CA ILE A 151 3.85 3.04 -20.77
C ILE A 151 4.37 2.01 -19.77
N ASP A 152 5.70 1.92 -19.64
CA ASP A 152 6.34 1.10 -18.62
C ASP A 152 6.10 1.66 -17.22
N ASP A 153 6.16 0.78 -16.21
CA ASP A 153 6.04 1.19 -14.81
C ASP A 153 7.17 2.14 -14.40
N VAL A 154 6.81 3.28 -13.82
CA VAL A 154 7.76 4.23 -13.22
C VAL A 154 8.01 3.82 -11.78
N ASN A 155 8.85 2.81 -11.57
CA ASN A 155 9.06 2.14 -10.27
C ASN A 155 10.51 2.20 -9.75
N THR A 156 11.36 3.06 -10.33
CA THR A 156 12.75 3.28 -9.89
C THR A 156 12.91 4.63 -9.18
N GLY A 157 13.89 4.74 -8.31
CA GLY A 157 14.15 5.94 -7.51
C GLY A 157 13.10 6.17 -6.41
N ASN A 158 13.24 7.27 -5.68
CA ASN A 158 12.30 7.67 -4.63
C ASN A 158 10.96 8.09 -5.23
N ALA A 159 9.86 7.66 -4.61
CA ALA A 159 8.50 7.92 -5.09
C ALA A 159 7.87 9.20 -4.54
N ASP A 160 8.55 9.94 -3.65
CA ASP A 160 7.93 11.10 -3.00
C ASP A 160 7.49 12.16 -4.01
N GLY A 161 6.20 12.51 -3.95
CA GLY A 161 5.58 13.46 -4.88
C GLY A 161 5.26 12.91 -6.28
N GLN A 162 5.54 11.63 -6.56
CA GLN A 162 5.19 11.02 -7.86
C GLN A 162 3.67 10.96 -8.04
N ILE A 163 3.21 11.34 -9.24
CA ILE A 163 1.83 11.15 -9.70
C ILE A 163 1.88 10.26 -10.93
N SER A 164 1.00 9.28 -11.00
CA SER A 164 0.90 8.35 -12.11
C SER A 164 -0.56 8.10 -12.46
N TYR A 165 -0.81 7.70 -13.70
CA TYR A 165 -2.13 7.27 -14.14
C TYR A 165 -2.07 5.82 -14.58
N VAL A 166 -3.10 5.06 -14.24
CA VAL A 166 -3.18 3.64 -14.58
C VAL A 166 -4.54 3.30 -15.15
N LEU A 167 -4.57 2.26 -15.98
CA LEU A 167 -5.79 1.63 -16.45
C LEU A 167 -5.81 0.20 -15.93
N GLN A 168 -6.90 -0.15 -15.26
CA GLN A 168 -7.16 -1.51 -14.81
C GLN A 168 -8.52 -1.98 -15.33
N ASP A 169 -8.56 -3.17 -15.93
CA ASP A 169 -9.79 -3.84 -16.34
C ASP A 169 -10.12 -4.90 -15.28
N ASP A 170 -11.00 -4.51 -14.38
CA ASP A 170 -11.39 -5.33 -13.24
C ASP A 170 -12.56 -6.23 -13.62
N HIS A 171 -12.40 -7.52 -13.42
CA HIS A 171 -13.41 -8.52 -13.78
C HIS A 171 -14.81 -8.24 -13.23
N SER A 172 -14.92 -7.59 -12.07
CA SER A 172 -16.22 -7.33 -11.42
C SER A 172 -16.75 -5.93 -11.71
N PHE A 173 -15.86 -4.94 -11.86
CA PHE A 173 -16.24 -3.52 -11.99
C PHE A 173 -16.00 -2.94 -13.38
N GLY A 174 -15.35 -3.70 -14.28
CA GLY A 174 -14.98 -3.26 -15.61
C GLY A 174 -13.73 -2.37 -15.64
N GLU A 175 -13.50 -1.78 -16.79
CA GLU A 175 -12.35 -0.93 -17.04
C GLU A 175 -12.48 0.40 -16.28
N CYS A 176 -11.44 0.77 -15.54
CA CYS A 176 -11.37 2.00 -14.77
C CYS A 176 -9.97 2.58 -14.80
N ARG A 177 -9.87 3.88 -15.00
CA ARG A 177 -8.61 4.62 -14.82
C ARG A 177 -8.52 5.14 -13.39
N TYR A 178 -7.28 5.18 -12.89
CA TYR A 178 -6.98 5.72 -11.56
C TYR A 178 -5.90 6.77 -11.65
N GLU A 179 -6.00 7.80 -10.81
CA GLU A 179 -4.89 8.65 -10.44
C GLU A 179 -4.21 8.05 -9.21
N LEU A 180 -2.89 7.89 -9.27
CA LEU A 180 -2.06 7.40 -8.20
C LEU A 180 -1.15 8.51 -7.70
N ARG A 181 -1.11 8.70 -6.39
CA ARG A 181 -0.18 9.62 -5.73
C ARG A 181 0.67 8.86 -4.74
N TYR A 182 1.97 9.14 -4.75
CA TYR A 182 2.92 8.48 -3.88
C TYR A 182 3.64 9.47 -2.98
N PHE A 183 3.93 9.03 -1.77
CA PHE A 183 4.72 9.74 -0.77
C PHE A 183 5.68 8.74 -0.16
N GLN A 184 6.97 9.07 -0.11
CA GLN A 184 8.00 8.16 0.37
C GLN A 184 9.04 8.90 1.20
N ASN A 185 9.37 8.35 2.35
CA ASN A 185 10.54 8.71 3.15
C ASN A 185 11.46 7.49 3.36
N GLU A 186 12.42 7.58 4.27
CA GLU A 186 13.39 6.52 4.54
C GLU A 186 12.77 5.24 5.10
N ASN A 187 11.61 5.33 5.78
CA ASN A 187 11.00 4.24 6.52
C ASN A 187 9.62 3.82 6.01
N SER A 188 9.02 4.56 5.09
CA SER A 188 7.64 4.28 4.66
C SER A 188 7.39 4.70 3.23
N ILE A 189 6.46 3.97 2.57
CA ILE A 189 5.81 4.35 1.32
C ILE A 189 4.31 4.43 1.54
N TYR A 190 3.68 5.51 1.08
CA TYR A 190 2.25 5.71 1.06
C TYR A 190 1.78 5.93 -0.38
N ALA A 191 0.85 5.10 -0.84
CA ALA A 191 0.22 5.20 -2.15
C ALA A 191 -1.29 5.41 -2.01
N VAL A 192 -1.82 6.35 -2.79
CA VAL A 192 -3.25 6.65 -2.86
C VAL A 192 -3.72 6.37 -4.27
N PHE A 193 -4.68 5.48 -4.44
CA PHE A 193 -5.38 5.22 -5.69
C PHE A 193 -6.75 5.88 -5.63
N LYS A 194 -7.09 6.69 -6.61
CA LYS A 194 -8.39 7.36 -6.72
C LYS A 194 -8.99 7.07 -8.09
N ASN A 195 -10.21 6.53 -8.13
CA ASN A 195 -10.87 6.26 -9.41
C ASN A 195 -11.19 7.55 -10.16
N VAL A 196 -10.90 7.55 -11.45
CA VAL A 196 -11.24 8.67 -12.36
C VAL A 196 -12.57 8.40 -13.06
N ASP A 197 -12.83 7.13 -13.37
CA ASP A 197 -14.04 6.72 -14.05
C ASP A 197 -15.07 6.17 -13.06
N SER A 198 -16.32 6.08 -13.50
CA SER A 198 -17.33 5.35 -12.78
C SER A 198 -17.09 3.85 -12.88
N MET A 199 -17.46 3.13 -11.81
CA MET A 199 -17.34 1.68 -11.77
C MET A 199 -18.71 1.03 -11.68
N GLY A 200 -18.90 -0.08 -12.37
CA GLY A 200 -20.18 -0.76 -12.51
C GLY A 200 -20.18 -2.18 -11.96
N MET A 201 -21.37 -2.72 -11.66
CA MET A 201 -21.58 -4.14 -11.41
C MET A 201 -22.66 -4.64 -12.39
N GLY A 202 -22.21 -5.30 -13.45
CA GLY A 202 -23.08 -5.65 -14.57
C GLY A 202 -23.60 -4.40 -15.30
N ILE A 203 -24.92 -4.21 -15.34
CA ILE A 203 -25.55 -3.04 -15.98
C ILE A 203 -25.72 -1.84 -15.05
N PHE A 204 -25.37 -1.97 -13.78
CA PHE A 204 -25.58 -0.92 -12.78
C PHE A 204 -24.27 -0.18 -12.50
N ARG A 205 -24.30 1.15 -12.59
CA ARG A 205 -23.25 2.00 -12.06
C ARG A 205 -23.39 2.05 -10.54
N VAL A 206 -22.32 1.70 -9.82
CA VAL A 206 -22.36 1.58 -8.35
C VAL A 206 -21.40 2.54 -7.65
N ILE A 207 -20.37 3.01 -8.34
CA ILE A 207 -19.39 3.96 -7.80
C ILE A 207 -19.21 5.06 -8.83
N ASP A 208 -19.35 6.30 -8.40
CA ASP A 208 -19.13 7.46 -9.26
C ASP A 208 -17.64 7.82 -9.36
N PRO A 209 -17.22 8.64 -10.35
CA PRO A 209 -15.86 9.16 -10.40
C PRO A 209 -15.48 9.81 -9.07
N GLU A 210 -14.26 9.54 -8.62
CA GLU A 210 -13.67 10.03 -7.36
C GLU A 210 -14.36 9.55 -6.08
N ASP A 211 -15.30 8.61 -6.16
CA ASP A 211 -16.04 8.06 -5.01
C ASP A 211 -15.44 6.76 -4.47
N MET A 212 -14.29 6.34 -4.98
CA MET A 212 -13.49 5.25 -4.42
C MET A 212 -12.04 5.69 -4.22
N ARG A 213 -11.49 5.33 -3.08
CA ARG A 213 -10.09 5.50 -2.76
C ARG A 213 -9.52 4.23 -2.14
N ILE A 214 -8.30 3.89 -2.50
CA ILE A 214 -7.52 2.83 -1.86
C ILE A 214 -6.24 3.49 -1.32
N ASN A 215 -6.00 3.34 -0.03
CA ASN A 215 -4.81 3.80 0.66
C ASN A 215 -3.93 2.59 1.02
N ILE A 216 -2.66 2.65 0.65
CA ILE A 216 -1.67 1.60 0.92
C ILE A 216 -0.50 2.27 1.64
N ILE A 217 -0.26 1.91 2.90
CA ILE A 217 0.92 2.37 3.64
C ILE A 217 1.76 1.15 4.02
N VAL A 218 3.02 1.15 3.63
CA VAL A 218 4.01 0.16 4.07
C VAL A 218 5.04 0.86 4.93
N THR A 219 5.28 0.35 6.13
CA THR A 219 6.28 0.89 7.06
C THR A 219 7.28 -0.18 7.44
N ASP A 220 8.55 0.18 7.38
CA ASP A 220 9.66 -0.65 7.80
C ASP A 220 9.75 -0.67 9.34
N CYS A 221 9.60 -1.85 9.92
CA CYS A 221 9.67 -2.09 11.36
C CYS A 221 10.84 -3.03 11.72
N GLY A 222 11.93 -2.96 10.97
CA GLY A 222 13.13 -3.77 11.19
C GLY A 222 13.09 -5.10 10.46
N ASP A 223 12.81 -6.18 11.16
CA ASP A 223 12.67 -7.53 10.60
C ASP A 223 11.30 -7.76 9.95
N LYS A 224 10.37 -6.80 10.08
CA LYS A 224 8.99 -6.87 9.59
C LYS A 224 8.61 -5.64 8.78
N PHE A 225 7.62 -5.81 7.91
CA PHE A 225 6.80 -4.71 7.42
C PHE A 225 5.45 -4.69 8.13
N LEU A 226 4.95 -3.49 8.39
CA LEU A 226 3.57 -3.26 8.74
C LEU A 226 2.88 -2.67 7.50
N LEU A 227 1.94 -3.43 6.90
CA LEU A 227 1.19 -3.05 5.71
C LEU A 227 -0.25 -2.70 6.10
N TYR A 228 -0.62 -1.44 5.94
CA TYR A 228 -1.98 -0.95 6.11
C TYR A 228 -2.64 -0.75 4.75
N LEU A 229 -3.78 -1.42 4.56
CA LEU A 229 -4.63 -1.30 3.38
C LEU A 229 -6.00 -0.79 3.81
N GLU A 230 -6.42 0.33 3.24
CA GLU A 230 -7.73 0.89 3.52
C GLU A 230 -8.43 1.20 2.19
N THR A 231 -9.72 0.83 2.11
CA THR A 231 -10.58 1.16 0.97
C THR A 231 -11.78 1.93 1.45
N GLU A 232 -11.97 3.11 0.90
CA GLU A 232 -13.15 3.97 1.10
C GLU A 232 -13.99 4.00 -0.18
N THR A 233 -15.29 3.81 -0.05
CA THR A 233 -16.19 3.84 -1.20
C THR A 233 -17.51 4.51 -0.84
N ASN A 234 -17.98 5.39 -1.73
CA ASN A 234 -19.33 5.92 -1.69
C ASN A 234 -20.17 5.16 -2.72
N CYS A 235 -21.07 4.31 -2.23
CA CYS A 235 -21.94 3.50 -3.06
C CYS A 235 -23.40 3.57 -2.56
N PRO A 236 -24.39 3.18 -3.38
CA PRO A 236 -25.78 3.15 -2.95
C PRO A 236 -25.98 2.28 -1.71
N LYS A 237 -26.72 2.78 -0.72
CA LYS A 237 -27.04 2.06 0.53
C LYS A 237 -28.07 0.95 0.32
N ASN A 238 -27.76 0.04 -0.59
CA ASN A 238 -28.57 -1.16 -0.87
C ASN A 238 -27.83 -2.37 -0.34
N LYS A 239 -28.46 -3.13 0.55
CA LYS A 239 -27.85 -4.27 1.24
C LYS A 239 -27.28 -5.33 0.26
N LEU A 240 -27.91 -5.56 -0.88
CA LEU A 240 -27.42 -6.51 -1.88
C LEU A 240 -26.17 -5.99 -2.59
N ILE A 241 -26.10 -4.67 -2.83
CA ILE A 241 -24.93 -4.02 -3.43
C ILE A 241 -23.79 -4.04 -2.40
N ILE A 242 -24.07 -3.63 -1.16
CA ILE A 242 -23.06 -3.59 -0.08
C ILE A 242 -22.45 -4.97 0.15
N ASN A 243 -23.25 -6.03 0.31
CA ASN A 243 -22.72 -7.38 0.52
C ASN A 243 -21.84 -7.86 -0.64
N LYS A 244 -22.24 -7.62 -1.89
CA LYS A 244 -21.42 -7.97 -3.06
C LYS A 244 -20.13 -7.16 -3.14
N LEU A 245 -20.23 -5.88 -2.78
CA LEU A 245 -19.07 -4.98 -2.73
C LEU A 245 -18.08 -5.45 -1.66
N GLU A 246 -18.58 -5.78 -0.46
CA GLU A 246 -17.80 -6.31 0.66
C GLU A 246 -17.03 -7.56 0.25
N ASP A 247 -17.72 -8.62 -0.23
CA ASP A 247 -17.09 -9.85 -0.70
C ASP A 247 -16.01 -9.57 -1.76
N SER A 248 -16.32 -8.67 -2.68
CA SER A 248 -15.45 -8.31 -3.79
C SER A 248 -14.21 -7.51 -3.32
N LEU A 249 -14.38 -6.55 -2.40
CA LEU A 249 -13.27 -5.73 -1.88
C LEU A 249 -12.37 -6.53 -0.95
N ILE A 250 -12.92 -7.40 -0.09
CA ILE A 250 -12.13 -8.29 0.77
C ILE A 250 -11.23 -9.20 -0.08
N ALA A 251 -11.81 -9.84 -1.10
CA ALA A 251 -11.05 -10.71 -2.00
C ALA A 251 -9.92 -9.96 -2.71
N ARG A 252 -10.13 -8.68 -3.08
CA ARG A 252 -9.08 -7.81 -3.67
C ARG A 252 -7.97 -7.50 -2.69
N VAL A 253 -8.32 -7.10 -1.49
CA VAL A 253 -7.34 -6.77 -0.44
C VAL A 253 -6.44 -7.99 -0.17
N ASP A 254 -7.02 -9.21 -0.11
CA ASP A 254 -6.26 -10.44 0.06
C ASP A 254 -5.38 -10.76 -1.16
N ALA A 255 -5.87 -10.49 -2.37
CA ALA A 255 -5.09 -10.65 -3.60
C ALA A 255 -3.94 -9.63 -3.66
N ILE A 256 -4.18 -8.37 -3.30
CA ILE A 256 -3.15 -7.32 -3.23
C ILE A 256 -2.08 -7.69 -2.20
N TYR A 257 -2.46 -8.20 -1.03
CA TYR A 257 -1.51 -8.69 -0.03
C TYR A 257 -0.63 -9.82 -0.60
N LYS A 258 -1.23 -10.85 -1.20
CA LYS A 258 -0.50 -11.97 -1.80
C LYS A 258 0.44 -11.49 -2.91
N TRP A 259 -0.05 -10.61 -3.78
CA TRP A 259 0.76 -9.99 -4.82
C TRP A 259 1.93 -9.22 -4.22
N PHE A 260 1.70 -8.39 -3.20
CA PHE A 260 2.75 -7.63 -2.54
C PHE A 260 3.86 -8.55 -2.02
N VAL A 261 3.51 -9.63 -1.29
CA VAL A 261 4.50 -10.56 -0.72
C VAL A 261 5.26 -11.36 -1.80
N SER A 262 4.66 -11.62 -2.95
CA SER A 262 5.24 -12.46 -4.02
C SER A 262 5.94 -11.69 -5.14
N SER A 263 5.95 -10.36 -5.14
CA SER A 263 6.41 -9.53 -6.26
C SER A 263 7.83 -8.97 -6.12
N TYR A 264 8.59 -9.39 -5.13
CA TYR A 264 9.96 -8.94 -4.87
C TYR A 264 11.03 -9.60 -5.73
#